data_24fc2872f47b8dc51f7e93dd7ed6169f
#
_entry.id   24fc2872f47b8dc51f7e93dd7ed6169f
#
_cell.length_a   1.000
_cell.length_b   1.000
_cell.length_c   1.000
_cell.angle_alpha   90.00
_cell.angle_beta   90.00
_cell.angle_gamma   90.00
#
_symmetry.space_group_name_H-M   'P 1'
#
loop_
_entity.id
_entity.type
_entity.pdbx_description
1 polymer ?
#
loop_
_entity_poly.entity_id
_entity_poly.type
_entity_poly.pdbx_seq_one_letter_code
_entity_poly.pdbx_strand_id
1 'polypeptide(L)'
;MKKLILMAAMAISATGTWASENPGLAAAKQNACVACHGVTNKIVGPGFNEIAAKYKDNAGAEALLIGKVKSGTSGTWGPIPMPPQAHVKDADIKSIVSWILAGAK
;
A
#
# COMPACT_ATOMS: atom_id res chain seq x y z
N MET A 1 10.05 57.69 -32.76
CA MET A 1 9.06 56.83 -32.03
C MET A 1 9.70 55.48 -31.81
N LYS A 2 10.15 55.22 -30.62
CA LYS A 2 10.75 53.91 -30.25
C LYS A 2 9.58 53.02 -29.78
N LYS A 3 9.25 52.00 -30.54
CA LYS A 3 8.30 50.97 -30.13
C LYS A 3 9.03 50.03 -29.14
N LEU A 4 8.68 50.12 -27.85
CA LEU A 4 9.08 49.16 -26.85
C LEU A 4 8.23 47.89 -27.05
N ILE A 5 8.88 46.83 -27.54
CA ILE A 5 8.28 45.49 -27.56
C ILE A 5 8.53 44.90 -26.20
N LEU A 6 7.50 44.86 -25.35
CA LEU A 6 7.51 44.09 -24.13
C LEU A 6 7.38 42.62 -24.50
N MET A 7 8.48 41.87 -24.48
CA MET A 7 8.40 40.42 -24.49
C MET A 7 8.03 39.96 -23.09
N ALA A 8 6.78 39.58 -22.92
CA ALA A 8 6.36 38.85 -21.74
C ALA A 8 6.94 37.44 -21.79
N ALA A 9 7.98 37.19 -20.99
CA ALA A 9 8.47 35.85 -20.79
C ALA A 9 7.43 35.07 -19.98
N MET A 10 6.66 34.22 -20.65
CA MET A 10 5.83 33.23 -19.96
C MET A 10 6.77 32.20 -19.35
N ALA A 11 6.98 32.29 -18.04
CA ALA A 11 7.59 31.24 -17.27
C ALA A 11 6.59 30.08 -17.19
N ILE A 12 6.79 29.06 -18.01
CA ILE A 12 6.06 27.80 -17.86
C ILE A 12 6.66 27.09 -16.64
N SER A 13 6.01 27.27 -15.50
CA SER A 13 6.31 26.46 -14.33
C SER A 13 5.82 25.04 -14.62
N ALA A 14 6.72 24.18 -15.03
CA ALA A 14 6.44 22.76 -15.07
C ALA A 14 6.32 22.27 -13.62
N THR A 15 5.11 22.29 -13.08
CA THR A 15 4.79 21.56 -11.86
C THR A 15 4.79 20.08 -12.22
N GLY A 16 5.96 19.44 -12.08
CA GLY A 16 6.06 18.00 -12.17
C GLY A 16 5.22 17.40 -11.05
N THR A 17 4.08 16.81 -11.38
CA THR A 17 3.35 15.95 -10.45
C THR A 17 4.14 14.66 -10.30
N TRP A 18 4.94 14.58 -9.24
CA TRP A 18 5.50 13.31 -8.82
C TRP A 18 4.33 12.46 -8.33
N ALA A 19 4.07 11.34 -9.01
CA ALA A 19 3.15 10.34 -8.51
C ALA A 19 3.70 9.83 -7.18
N SER A 20 3.13 10.26 -6.07
CA SER A 20 3.50 9.77 -4.76
C SER A 20 3.03 8.33 -4.61
N GLU A 21 3.88 7.49 -4.04
CA GLU A 21 3.55 6.12 -3.69
C GLU A 21 2.35 6.10 -2.74
N ASN A 22 1.47 5.10 -2.89
CA ASN A 22 0.34 4.94 -1.98
C ASN A 22 0.85 4.80 -0.53
N PRO A 23 0.26 5.51 0.45
CA PRO A 23 0.68 5.43 1.84
C PRO A 23 0.68 4.01 2.41
N GLY A 24 -0.24 3.16 1.98
CA GLY A 24 -0.29 1.75 2.41
C GLY A 24 0.89 0.94 1.90
N LEU A 25 1.28 1.11 0.65
CA LEU A 25 2.47 0.47 0.10
C LEU A 25 3.75 0.99 0.79
N ALA A 26 3.84 2.29 1.00
CA ALA A 26 4.97 2.88 1.72
C ALA A 26 5.09 2.32 3.14
N ALA A 27 3.99 2.22 3.88
CA ALA A 27 3.96 1.63 5.21
C ALA A 27 4.33 0.13 5.19
N ALA A 28 3.88 -0.62 4.19
CA ALA A 28 4.25 -2.03 4.02
C ALA A 28 5.75 -2.21 3.82
N LYS A 29 6.37 -1.36 3.00
CA LYS A 29 7.82 -1.38 2.80
C LYS A 29 8.59 -1.01 4.06
N GLN A 30 8.17 0.04 4.76
CA GLN A 30 8.81 0.50 6.00
C GLN A 30 8.75 -0.55 7.11
N ASN A 31 7.72 -1.37 7.14
CA ASN A 31 7.51 -2.41 8.13
C ASN A 31 7.92 -3.81 7.64
N ALA A 32 8.69 -3.89 6.56
CA ALA A 32 9.23 -5.12 5.99
C ALA A 32 8.20 -6.18 5.57
N CYS A 33 6.94 -5.79 5.35
CA CYS A 33 5.90 -6.70 4.87
C CYS A 33 6.28 -7.31 3.51
N VAL A 34 6.94 -6.52 2.67
CA VAL A 34 7.37 -6.92 1.33
C VAL A 34 8.46 -8.00 1.31
N ALA A 35 9.07 -8.29 2.46
CA ALA A 35 10.00 -9.42 2.58
C ALA A 35 9.30 -10.78 2.44
N CYS A 36 8.04 -10.87 2.83
CA CYS A 36 7.23 -12.09 2.78
C CYS A 36 6.06 -12.02 1.80
N HIS A 37 5.59 -10.82 1.48
CA HIS A 37 4.47 -10.59 0.57
C HIS A 37 4.89 -9.79 -0.64
N GLY A 38 4.82 -10.38 -1.83
CA GLY A 38 4.92 -9.61 -3.06
C GLY A 38 3.65 -8.79 -3.29
N VAL A 39 3.73 -7.72 -4.08
CA VAL A 39 2.55 -6.97 -4.48
C VAL A 39 1.67 -7.81 -5.41
N THR A 40 2.28 -8.49 -6.35
CA THR A 40 1.61 -9.28 -7.39
C THR A 40 1.95 -10.77 -7.38
N ASN A 41 2.79 -11.22 -6.47
CA ASN A 41 3.25 -12.61 -6.43
C ASN A 41 3.44 -13.11 -4.99
N LYS A 42 3.26 -14.42 -4.83
CA LYS A 42 3.59 -15.11 -3.58
C LYS A 42 5.11 -15.16 -3.39
N ILE A 43 5.56 -14.88 -2.18
CA ILE A 43 6.96 -15.08 -1.75
C ILE A 43 6.96 -16.14 -0.66
N VAL A 44 6.78 -15.76 0.60
CA VAL A 44 6.51 -16.67 1.73
C VAL A 44 5.01 -16.71 1.98
N GLY A 45 4.40 -15.54 2.08
CA GLY A 45 2.95 -15.36 2.15
C GLY A 45 2.35 -15.02 0.79
N PRO A 46 1.02 -14.92 0.72
CA PRO A 46 0.32 -14.58 -0.52
C PRO A 46 0.72 -13.19 -1.02
N GLY A 47 0.61 -12.97 -2.33
CA GLY A 47 0.71 -11.63 -2.90
C GLY A 47 -0.40 -10.74 -2.38
N PHE A 48 -0.15 -9.45 -2.23
CA PHE A 48 -1.17 -8.51 -1.76
C PHE A 48 -2.39 -8.46 -2.68
N ASN A 49 -2.18 -8.61 -4.01
CA ASN A 49 -3.27 -8.74 -4.97
C ASN A 49 -4.14 -9.99 -4.75
N GLU A 50 -3.55 -11.09 -4.32
CA GLU A 50 -4.28 -12.32 -4.00
C GLU A 50 -5.15 -12.13 -2.76
N ILE A 51 -4.64 -11.43 -1.75
CA ILE A 51 -5.39 -11.08 -0.55
C ILE A 51 -6.56 -10.17 -0.92
N ALA A 52 -6.30 -9.14 -1.74
CA ALA A 52 -7.34 -8.25 -2.24
C ALA A 52 -8.47 -9.02 -2.95
N ALA A 53 -8.12 -9.94 -3.83
CA ALA A 53 -9.09 -10.76 -4.55
C ALA A 53 -9.93 -11.65 -3.62
N LYS A 54 -9.29 -12.27 -2.62
CA LYS A 54 -9.98 -13.15 -1.68
C LYS A 54 -11.02 -12.42 -0.82
N TYR A 55 -10.72 -11.20 -0.40
CA TYR A 55 -11.55 -10.45 0.53
C TYR A 55 -12.38 -9.33 -0.12
N LYS A 56 -12.42 -9.27 -1.43
CA LYS A 56 -13.02 -8.19 -2.22
C LYS A 56 -14.45 -7.82 -1.80
N ASP A 57 -15.31 -8.79 -1.53
CA ASP A 57 -16.72 -8.57 -1.22
C ASP A 57 -17.05 -8.83 0.26
N ASN A 58 -16.04 -8.89 1.10
CA ASN A 58 -16.22 -9.15 2.52
C ASN A 58 -16.27 -7.83 3.30
N ALA A 59 -17.46 -7.45 3.78
CA ALA A 59 -17.66 -6.21 4.52
C ALA A 59 -16.88 -6.13 5.85
N GLY A 60 -16.55 -7.28 6.45
CA GLY A 60 -15.76 -7.35 7.69
C GLY A 60 -14.26 -7.49 7.49
N ALA A 61 -13.78 -7.45 6.24
CA ALA A 61 -12.39 -7.77 5.92
C ALA A 61 -11.38 -6.84 6.57
N GLU A 62 -11.66 -5.55 6.68
CA GLU A 62 -10.70 -4.59 7.26
C GLU A 62 -10.37 -4.97 8.70
N ALA A 63 -11.34 -5.12 9.55
CA ALA A 63 -11.14 -5.50 10.95
C ALA A 63 -10.49 -6.88 11.09
N LEU A 64 -10.91 -7.83 10.26
CA LEU A 64 -10.37 -9.18 10.24
C LEU A 64 -8.88 -9.18 9.90
N LEU A 65 -8.49 -8.50 8.84
CA LEU A 65 -7.09 -8.45 8.39
C LEU A 65 -6.19 -7.66 9.33
N ILE A 66 -6.69 -6.57 9.91
CA ILE A 66 -5.97 -5.84 10.96
C ILE A 66 -5.64 -6.77 12.13
N GLY A 67 -6.62 -7.53 12.59
CA GLY A 67 -6.44 -8.52 13.66
C GLY A 67 -5.42 -9.59 13.31
N LYS A 68 -5.45 -10.11 12.10
CA LYS A 68 -4.48 -11.11 11.60
C LYS A 68 -3.06 -10.58 11.53
N VAL A 69 -2.87 -9.34 11.15
CA VAL A 69 -1.53 -8.71 11.15
C VAL A 69 -1.01 -8.55 12.58
N LYS A 70 -1.83 -8.08 13.49
CA LYS A 70 -1.43 -7.85 14.89
C LYS A 70 -1.14 -9.14 15.63
N SER A 71 -1.99 -10.13 15.48
CA SER A 71 -1.97 -11.38 16.27
C SER A 71 -1.28 -12.54 15.54
N GLY A 72 -0.96 -12.36 14.27
CA GLY A 72 -0.50 -13.46 13.42
C GLY A 72 -1.64 -14.35 12.96
N THR A 73 -1.36 -15.22 12.00
CA THR A 73 -2.34 -16.14 11.44
C THR A 73 -1.66 -17.33 10.79
N SER A 74 -2.38 -18.43 10.66
CA SER A 74 -1.95 -19.62 9.93
C SER A 74 -3.14 -20.37 9.35
N GLY A 75 -2.89 -21.17 8.33
CA GLY A 75 -3.88 -22.09 7.76
C GLY A 75 -4.73 -21.50 6.63
N THR A 76 -5.00 -20.20 6.58
CA THR A 76 -5.81 -19.60 5.50
C THR A 76 -5.13 -19.72 4.13
N TRP A 77 -3.81 -19.59 4.09
CA TRP A 77 -3.00 -19.60 2.87
C TRP A 77 -1.98 -20.76 2.85
N GLY A 78 -2.19 -21.76 3.69
CA GLY A 78 -1.31 -22.90 3.81
C GLY A 78 -0.70 -23.03 5.20
N PRO A 79 0.27 -23.96 5.38
CA PRO A 79 0.79 -24.31 6.71
C PRO A 79 1.80 -23.32 7.28
N ILE A 80 2.37 -22.45 6.47
CA ILE A 80 3.39 -21.49 6.92
C ILE A 80 2.71 -20.37 7.71
N PRO A 81 3.04 -20.20 9.01
CA PRO A 81 2.42 -19.16 9.81
C PRO A 81 2.96 -17.77 9.46
N MET A 82 2.09 -16.78 9.48
CA MET A 82 2.48 -15.37 9.55
C MET A 82 2.66 -15.01 11.02
N PRO A 83 3.85 -14.61 11.46
CA PRO A 83 4.07 -14.23 12.85
C PRO A 83 3.34 -12.94 13.21
N PRO A 84 3.00 -12.73 14.49
CA PRO A 84 2.41 -11.48 14.95
C PRO A 84 3.30 -10.28 14.64
N GLN A 85 2.70 -9.20 14.14
CA GLN A 85 3.37 -7.94 13.84
C GLN A 85 3.04 -6.88 14.90
N ALA A 86 3.17 -7.25 16.17
CA ALA A 86 2.76 -6.42 17.31
C ALA A 86 3.54 -5.09 17.42
N HIS A 87 4.73 -5.01 16.81
CA HIS A 87 5.57 -3.82 16.79
C HIS A 87 5.12 -2.76 15.75
N VAL A 88 4.26 -3.13 14.82
CA VAL A 88 3.77 -2.21 13.77
C VAL A 88 2.68 -1.33 14.36
N LYS A 89 2.75 -0.03 14.12
CA LYS A 89 1.75 0.93 14.59
C LYS A 89 0.38 0.65 13.99
N ASP A 90 -0.66 0.82 14.78
CA ASP A 90 -2.05 0.59 14.35
C ASP A 90 -2.43 1.41 13.12
N ALA A 91 -2.01 2.67 13.05
CA ALA A 91 -2.23 3.52 11.88
C ALA A 91 -1.58 2.98 10.61
N ASP A 92 -0.39 2.41 10.72
CA ASP A 92 0.31 1.79 9.59
C ASP A 92 -0.38 0.51 9.13
N ILE A 93 -0.81 -0.33 10.06
CA ILE A 93 -1.57 -1.55 9.73
C ILE A 93 -2.86 -1.18 9.01
N LYS A 94 -3.58 -0.17 9.48
CA LYS A 94 -4.80 0.31 8.85
C LYS A 94 -4.55 0.81 7.42
N SER A 95 -3.50 1.58 7.22
CA SER A 95 -3.11 2.08 5.89
C SER A 95 -2.76 0.93 4.94
N ILE A 96 -2.02 -0.06 5.43
CA ILE A 96 -1.64 -1.24 4.65
C ILE A 96 -2.88 -2.05 4.24
N VAL A 97 -3.74 -2.37 5.20
CA VAL A 97 -4.96 -3.15 4.95
C VAL A 97 -5.91 -2.42 4.02
N SER A 98 -6.10 -1.11 4.20
CA SER A 98 -6.95 -0.31 3.32
C SER A 98 -6.44 -0.31 1.89
N TRP A 99 -5.12 -0.19 1.71
CA TRP A 99 -4.50 -0.27 0.40
C TRP A 99 -4.68 -1.65 -0.25
N ILE A 100 -4.50 -2.72 0.51
CA ILE A 100 -4.71 -4.09 0.02
C ILE A 100 -6.16 -4.26 -0.45
N LEU A 101 -7.12 -3.87 0.38
CA LEU A 101 -8.55 -4.02 0.06
C LEU A 101 -9.01 -3.12 -1.09
N ALA A 102 -8.29 -2.05 -1.40
CA ALA A 102 -8.50 -1.24 -2.59
C ALA A 102 -7.94 -1.86 -3.87
N GLY A 103 -7.29 -3.02 -3.78
CA GLY A 103 -6.75 -3.78 -4.90
C GLY A 103 -5.23 -3.89 -4.95
N ALA A 104 -4.52 -3.32 -4.00
CA ALA A 104 -3.05 -3.33 -3.94
C ALA A 104 -2.39 -2.72 -5.20
N LYS A 105 -2.87 -1.59 -5.64
CA LYS A 105 -2.42 -0.91 -6.87
C LYS A 105 -1.65 0.36 -6.60
#